data_2f31044b5b018d14314644fa63150b8a
#
_entry.id   2f31044b5b018d14314644fa63150b8a
#
_cell.length_a   1.000
_cell.length_b   1.000
_cell.length_c   1.000
_cell.angle_alpha   90.00
_cell.angle_beta   90.00
_cell.angle_gamma   90.00
#
_symmetry.space_group_name_H-M   'P 1'
#
loop_
_entity.id
_entity.type
_entity.pdbx_description
1 polymer ?
#
loop_
_entity_poly.entity_id
_entity_poly.type
_entity_poly.pdbx_seq_one_letter_code
_entity_poly.pdbx_strand_id
1 'polypeptide(L)'
;MKFAILFAAGAACLATASMADSTILVQSTTSTKNAGLYDYILPMVKADTGITVNVVAVGTGAAIKNAMNCDGDVLLVHSRKRENQFVAAGYAKQRYDVMYNDFVVIGPANDPAGIDGAKDITAAMVKIADSKSKFASRGDDSGTHSKEKSLWAMAKVDQAASSGDWYRETGSGMGATLNTAVGMGAYALSDRASWGAHANKADFKIMVEGDQRLFNPYGVMLVDSQKCPTVRSKEGQIFIDWLISAKGQAAIASFKLEGKQLFFPNTE
;
A
#
# COMPACT_ATOMS: atom_id res chain seq x y z
N MET A 1 42.60 68.79 -20.47
CA MET A 1 41.85 67.65 -21.00
C MET A 1 41.62 66.70 -19.82
N LYS A 2 40.35 66.59 -19.31
CA LYS A 2 39.98 65.68 -18.24
C LYS A 2 39.15 64.57 -18.87
N PHE A 3 39.65 63.34 -18.83
CA PHE A 3 38.90 62.15 -19.26
C PHE A 3 38.03 61.65 -18.11
N ALA A 4 36.72 61.60 -18.30
CA ALA A 4 35.77 60.95 -17.40
C ALA A 4 35.58 59.51 -17.85
N ILE A 5 35.85 58.53 -16.98
CA ILE A 5 35.61 57.11 -17.19
C ILE A 5 34.22 56.81 -16.63
N LEU A 6 33.26 56.44 -17.49
CA LEU A 6 31.94 55.92 -17.07
C LEU A 6 32.07 54.43 -16.74
N PHE A 7 31.81 54.09 -15.50
CA PHE A 7 31.58 52.70 -15.08
C PHE A 7 30.11 52.32 -15.32
N ALA A 8 29.84 51.44 -16.26
CA ALA A 8 28.53 50.85 -16.44
C ALA A 8 28.40 49.64 -15.50
N ALA A 9 27.58 49.76 -14.46
CA ALA A 9 27.22 48.64 -13.56
C ALA A 9 26.14 47.79 -14.27
N GLY A 10 26.52 46.63 -14.75
CA GLY A 10 25.57 45.63 -15.26
C GLY A 10 24.87 44.91 -14.11
N ALA A 11 23.57 45.16 -13.92
CA ALA A 11 22.74 44.42 -12.99
C ALA A 11 22.40 43.05 -13.63
N ALA A 12 23.02 41.99 -13.13
CA ALA A 12 22.65 40.62 -13.48
C ALA A 12 21.33 40.29 -12.76
N CYS A 13 20.19 40.29 -13.47
CA CYS A 13 18.95 39.75 -13.00
C CYS A 13 19.08 38.22 -12.91
N LEU A 14 19.26 37.68 -11.72
CA LEU A 14 19.05 36.29 -11.41
C LEU A 14 17.55 36.01 -11.55
N ALA A 15 17.12 35.46 -12.68
CA ALA A 15 15.79 34.92 -12.86
C ALA A 15 15.67 33.68 -11.96
N THR A 16 15.06 33.81 -10.80
CA THR A 16 14.56 32.66 -10.02
C THR A 16 13.47 32.01 -10.85
N ALA A 17 13.77 30.88 -11.46
CA ALA A 17 12.76 30.05 -12.10
C ALA A 17 11.74 29.66 -11.03
N SER A 18 10.58 30.29 -11.04
CA SER A 18 9.42 29.85 -10.28
C SER A 18 9.08 28.44 -10.76
N MET A 19 9.38 27.44 -9.96
CA MET A 19 8.90 26.09 -10.19
C MET A 19 7.36 26.15 -10.11
N ALA A 20 6.69 26.06 -11.24
CA ALA A 20 5.24 25.97 -11.28
C ALA A 20 4.82 24.81 -10.37
N ASP A 21 3.86 25.05 -9.48
CA ASP A 21 3.34 24.05 -8.52
C ASP A 21 2.64 22.93 -9.33
N SER A 22 3.41 21.91 -9.70
CA SER A 22 2.94 20.79 -10.52
C SER A 22 2.23 19.80 -9.64
N THR A 23 1.01 19.39 -10.03
CA THR A 23 0.20 18.43 -9.26
C THR A 23 0.05 17.13 -10.05
N ILE A 24 0.25 15.99 -9.40
CA ILE A 24 -0.03 14.66 -9.95
C ILE A 24 -1.11 13.94 -9.14
N LEU A 25 -1.75 12.97 -9.79
CA LEU A 25 -2.74 12.09 -9.17
C LEU A 25 -2.20 10.66 -9.08
N VAL A 26 -2.13 10.13 -7.85
CA VAL A 26 -1.69 8.77 -7.56
C VAL A 26 -2.90 7.90 -7.21
N GLN A 27 -3.14 6.85 -7.99
CA GLN A 27 -4.09 5.81 -7.65
C GLN A 27 -3.46 4.83 -6.66
N SER A 28 -4.08 4.64 -5.50
CA SER A 28 -3.51 3.82 -4.43
C SER A 28 -4.58 3.12 -3.57
N THR A 29 -4.16 2.58 -2.42
CA THR A 29 -5.02 1.75 -1.59
C THR A 29 -5.37 2.41 -0.25
N THR A 30 -6.60 2.12 0.22
CA THR A 30 -7.10 2.61 1.52
C THR A 30 -6.24 2.15 2.69
N SER A 31 -5.65 0.95 2.64
CA SER A 31 -4.78 0.45 3.70
C SER A 31 -3.52 1.31 3.85
N THR A 32 -2.88 1.71 2.74
CA THR A 32 -1.68 2.57 2.77
C THR A 32 -2.02 3.97 3.30
N LYS A 33 -3.16 4.54 2.88
CA LYS A 33 -3.63 5.82 3.38
C LYS A 33 -3.94 5.77 4.88
N ASN A 34 -4.70 4.76 5.31
CA ASN A 34 -5.12 4.61 6.70
C ASN A 34 -3.95 4.33 7.65
N ALA A 35 -2.86 3.75 7.14
CA ALA A 35 -1.62 3.59 7.90
C ALA A 35 -0.90 4.92 8.20
N GLY A 36 -1.29 6.03 7.55
CA GLY A 36 -0.69 7.35 7.75
C GLY A 36 0.60 7.61 6.98
N LEU A 37 1.06 6.67 6.15
CA LEU A 37 2.34 6.82 5.43
C LEU A 37 2.34 8.04 4.51
N TYR A 38 1.25 8.30 3.78
CA TYR A 38 1.18 9.43 2.86
C TYR A 38 1.26 10.78 3.57
N ASP A 39 0.59 10.93 4.71
CA ASP A 39 0.62 12.17 5.49
C ASP A 39 2.05 12.47 5.98
N TYR A 40 2.87 11.43 6.15
CA TYR A 40 4.25 11.54 6.56
C TYR A 40 5.20 11.86 5.40
N ILE A 41 5.12 11.13 4.27
CA ILE A 41 6.13 11.26 3.19
C ILE A 41 5.79 12.37 2.18
N LEU A 42 4.51 12.66 1.88
CA LEU A 42 4.16 13.61 0.81
C LEU A 42 4.61 15.05 1.06
N PRO A 43 4.63 15.58 2.29
CA PRO A 43 5.26 16.87 2.57
C PRO A 43 6.75 16.92 2.21
N MET A 44 7.47 15.79 2.41
CA MET A 44 8.90 15.68 2.05
C MET A 44 9.06 15.64 0.52
N VAL A 45 8.20 14.90 -0.20
CA VAL A 45 8.17 14.92 -1.67
C VAL A 45 7.99 16.33 -2.18
N LYS A 46 7.01 17.08 -1.65
CA LYS A 46 6.74 18.46 -2.08
C LYS A 46 7.91 19.37 -1.82
N ALA A 47 8.54 19.26 -0.64
CA ALA A 47 9.69 20.09 -0.28
C ALA A 47 10.90 19.84 -1.20
N ASP A 48 11.10 18.59 -1.64
CA ASP A 48 12.25 18.20 -2.44
C ASP A 48 12.06 18.41 -3.95
N THR A 49 10.83 18.22 -4.43
CA THR A 49 10.55 18.18 -5.88
C THR A 49 9.67 19.31 -6.37
N GLY A 50 9.02 20.06 -5.47
CA GLY A 50 7.99 21.05 -5.81
C GLY A 50 6.66 20.42 -6.28
N ILE A 51 6.54 19.08 -6.30
CA ILE A 51 5.36 18.39 -6.81
C ILE A 51 4.36 18.16 -5.68
N THR A 52 3.13 18.61 -5.89
CA THR A 52 1.99 18.26 -5.03
C THR A 52 1.41 16.92 -5.50
N VAL A 53 1.32 15.96 -4.59
CA VAL A 53 0.80 14.61 -4.88
C VAL A 53 -0.57 14.46 -4.24
N ASN A 54 -1.60 14.29 -5.06
CA ASN A 54 -2.93 13.92 -4.61
C ASN A 54 -3.10 12.40 -4.68
N VAL A 55 -3.67 11.79 -3.64
CA VAL A 55 -3.86 10.34 -3.57
C VAL A 55 -5.34 10.00 -3.57
N VAL A 56 -5.76 9.21 -4.56
CA VAL A 56 -7.05 8.51 -4.57
C VAL A 56 -6.85 7.13 -3.97
N ALA A 57 -7.34 6.93 -2.76
CA ALA A 57 -7.18 5.69 -2.01
C ALA A 57 -8.47 4.87 -2.03
N VAL A 58 -8.44 3.75 -2.75
CA VAL A 58 -9.58 2.82 -2.95
C VAL A 58 -9.09 1.37 -2.81
N GLY A 59 -9.92 0.37 -3.06
CA GLY A 59 -9.45 -1.02 -3.14
C GLY A 59 -8.50 -1.24 -4.34
N THR A 60 -7.55 -2.17 -4.23
CA THR A 60 -6.53 -2.43 -5.28
C THR A 60 -7.13 -2.60 -6.67
N GLY A 61 -8.25 -3.35 -6.79
CA GLY A 61 -8.91 -3.55 -8.08
C GLY A 61 -9.44 -2.26 -8.68
N ALA A 62 -10.06 -1.41 -7.85
CA ALA A 62 -10.56 -0.10 -8.26
C ALA A 62 -9.42 0.87 -8.63
N ALA A 63 -8.31 0.88 -7.85
CA ALA A 63 -7.14 1.70 -8.16
C ALA A 63 -6.53 1.35 -9.53
N ILE A 64 -6.38 0.06 -9.81
CA ILE A 64 -5.90 -0.42 -11.12
C ILE A 64 -6.87 -0.03 -12.23
N LYS A 65 -8.18 -0.22 -12.03
CA LYS A 65 -9.20 0.16 -13.02
C LYS A 65 -9.19 1.67 -13.31
N ASN A 66 -9.08 2.50 -12.28
CA ASN A 66 -8.95 3.95 -12.44
C ASN A 66 -7.71 4.31 -13.26
N ALA A 67 -6.55 3.72 -12.96
CA ALA A 67 -5.33 3.93 -13.73
C ALA A 67 -5.48 3.47 -15.21
N MET A 68 -6.18 2.37 -15.46
CA MET A 68 -6.49 1.89 -16.82
C MET A 68 -7.47 2.82 -17.56
N ASN A 69 -8.34 3.53 -16.82
CA ASN A 69 -9.25 4.55 -17.36
C ASN A 69 -8.57 5.92 -17.55
N CYS A 70 -7.26 6.02 -17.31
CA CYS A 70 -6.48 7.26 -17.39
C CYS A 70 -6.84 8.29 -16.29
N ASP A 71 -7.39 7.84 -15.16
CA ASP A 71 -7.78 8.68 -14.03
C ASP A 71 -6.63 8.83 -13.00
N GLY A 72 -5.37 8.81 -13.45
CA GLY A 72 -4.20 8.99 -12.60
C GLY A 72 -2.91 8.95 -13.39
N ASP A 73 -1.87 9.56 -12.82
CA ASP A 73 -0.53 9.63 -13.40
C ASP A 73 0.35 8.45 -12.97
N VAL A 74 0.14 8.00 -11.73
CA VAL A 74 0.92 6.93 -11.09
C VAL A 74 -0.01 5.95 -10.40
N LEU A 75 0.32 4.67 -10.49
CA LEU A 75 -0.31 3.59 -9.73
C LEU A 75 0.67 3.07 -8.66
N LEU A 76 0.28 3.14 -7.37
CA LEU A 76 1.04 2.62 -6.25
C LEU A 76 0.16 1.67 -5.43
N VAL A 77 0.38 0.38 -5.56
CA VAL A 77 -0.44 -0.68 -4.96
C VAL A 77 0.43 -1.86 -4.47
N HIS A 78 -0.18 -2.92 -3.92
CA HIS A 78 0.53 -4.04 -3.33
C HIS A 78 -0.08 -5.40 -3.76
N SER A 79 -0.21 -5.61 -5.05
CA SER A 79 -0.66 -6.90 -5.62
C SER A 79 0.20 -7.26 -6.83
N ARG A 80 1.40 -7.81 -6.58
CA ARG A 80 2.41 -8.09 -7.62
C ARG A 80 1.82 -8.79 -8.86
N LYS A 81 0.91 -9.75 -8.67
CA LYS A 81 0.25 -10.43 -9.80
C LYS A 81 -0.52 -9.44 -10.68
N ARG A 82 -1.35 -8.58 -10.07
CA ARG A 82 -2.17 -7.59 -10.80
C ARG A 82 -1.31 -6.46 -11.37
N GLU A 83 -0.26 -6.06 -10.68
CA GLU A 83 0.71 -5.07 -11.15
C GLU A 83 1.43 -5.57 -12.41
N ASN A 84 1.88 -6.83 -12.41
CA ASN A 84 2.48 -7.44 -13.58
C ASN A 84 1.48 -7.57 -14.75
N GLN A 85 0.21 -7.83 -14.48
CA GLN A 85 -0.85 -7.82 -15.49
C GLN A 85 -1.08 -6.43 -16.08
N PHE A 86 -1.02 -5.37 -15.26
CA PHE A 86 -1.12 -3.97 -15.69
C PHE A 86 0.02 -3.60 -16.63
N VAL A 87 1.25 -3.99 -16.31
CA VAL A 87 2.43 -3.80 -17.18
C VAL A 87 2.29 -4.62 -18.46
N ALA A 88 1.95 -5.92 -18.37
CA ALA A 88 1.78 -6.80 -19.54
C ALA A 88 0.67 -6.32 -20.49
N ALA A 89 -0.36 -5.65 -19.96
CA ALA A 89 -1.41 -5.01 -20.76
C ALA A 89 -0.96 -3.67 -21.39
N GLY A 90 0.29 -3.22 -21.15
CA GLY A 90 0.89 -2.02 -21.72
C GLY A 90 0.41 -0.71 -21.10
N TYR A 91 -0.17 -0.74 -19.90
CA TYR A 91 -0.55 0.47 -19.17
C TYR A 91 0.59 1.09 -18.36
N ALA A 92 1.71 0.40 -18.24
CA ALA A 92 2.97 0.92 -17.74
C ALA A 92 4.13 0.19 -18.44
N LYS A 93 5.27 0.85 -18.59
CA LYS A 93 6.47 0.25 -19.19
C LYS A 93 7.15 -0.74 -18.25
N GLN A 94 7.15 -0.41 -16.95
CA GLN A 94 7.76 -1.24 -15.92
C GLN A 94 7.15 -0.98 -14.55
N ARG A 95 7.43 -1.89 -13.64
CA ARG A 95 7.11 -1.83 -12.23
C ARG A 95 8.40 -1.65 -11.43
N TYR A 96 8.37 -0.74 -10.45
CA TYR A 96 9.46 -0.58 -9.49
C TYR A 96 9.01 -1.13 -8.13
N ASP A 97 9.88 -1.83 -7.44
CA ASP A 97 9.71 -2.14 -6.02
C ASP A 97 9.94 -0.87 -5.18
N VAL A 98 9.13 -0.65 -4.15
CA VAL A 98 9.22 0.54 -3.30
C VAL A 98 9.51 0.17 -1.86
N MET A 99 8.67 -0.70 -1.31
CA MET A 99 8.69 -1.08 0.08
C MET A 99 7.91 -2.39 0.25
N TYR A 100 7.99 -2.97 1.43
CA TYR A 100 7.07 -4.02 1.84
C TYR A 100 6.56 -3.77 3.26
N ASN A 101 5.38 -4.27 3.57
CA ASN A 101 4.94 -4.59 4.91
C ASN A 101 4.59 -6.07 4.96
N ASP A 102 3.99 -6.53 6.04
CA ASP A 102 3.51 -7.89 6.12
C ASP A 102 2.03 -7.95 6.46
N PHE A 103 1.45 -9.07 6.12
CA PHE A 103 0.17 -9.48 6.66
C PHE A 103 0.37 -10.24 7.97
N VAL A 104 -0.66 -10.18 8.80
CA VAL A 104 -0.75 -10.92 10.05
C VAL A 104 -2.14 -11.57 10.15
N VAL A 105 -2.22 -12.70 10.80
CA VAL A 105 -3.52 -13.24 11.23
C VAL A 105 -3.77 -12.74 12.65
N ILE A 106 -4.87 -12.02 12.82
CA ILE A 106 -5.35 -11.61 14.15
C ILE A 106 -6.46 -12.53 14.63
N GLY A 107 -6.61 -12.64 15.93
CA GLY A 107 -7.66 -13.47 16.52
C GLY A 107 -7.85 -13.21 18.01
N PRO A 108 -8.91 -13.79 18.61
CA PRO A 108 -9.23 -13.64 20.01
C PRO A 108 -8.21 -14.35 20.91
N ALA A 109 -7.97 -13.82 22.10
CA ALA A 109 -6.96 -14.36 23.03
C ALA A 109 -7.22 -15.81 23.48
N ASN A 110 -8.49 -16.27 23.43
CA ASN A 110 -8.85 -17.65 23.79
C ASN A 110 -8.49 -18.69 22.71
N ASP A 111 -8.06 -18.26 21.54
CA ASP A 111 -7.47 -19.05 20.46
C ASP A 111 -8.17 -20.41 20.17
N PRO A 112 -9.42 -20.41 19.72
CA PRO A 112 -10.18 -21.66 19.54
C PRO A 112 -9.58 -22.62 18.51
N ALA A 113 -8.74 -22.12 17.57
CA ALA A 113 -8.06 -22.95 16.57
C ALA A 113 -6.64 -23.40 17.00
N GLY A 114 -6.10 -22.89 18.11
CA GLY A 114 -4.76 -23.26 18.61
C GLY A 114 -3.64 -22.82 17.65
N ILE A 115 -3.68 -21.58 17.17
CA ILE A 115 -2.71 -21.03 16.20
C ILE A 115 -1.80 -19.93 16.77
N ASP A 116 -1.95 -19.60 18.03
CA ASP A 116 -1.14 -18.54 18.67
C ASP A 116 0.36 -18.86 18.59
N GLY A 117 1.13 -17.92 18.05
CA GLY A 117 2.57 -18.06 17.86
C GLY A 117 2.99 -18.98 16.71
N ALA A 118 2.06 -19.49 15.89
CA ALA A 118 2.37 -20.33 14.76
C ALA A 118 3.29 -19.60 13.74
N LYS A 119 4.25 -20.34 13.17
CA LYS A 119 5.22 -19.82 12.19
C LYS A 119 4.96 -20.31 10.77
N ASP A 120 4.01 -21.22 10.58
CA ASP A 120 3.54 -21.70 9.28
C ASP A 120 2.09 -21.24 9.08
N ILE A 121 1.91 -20.28 8.17
CA ILE A 121 0.60 -19.72 7.87
C ILE A 121 -0.35 -20.75 7.26
N THR A 122 0.13 -21.66 6.40
CA THR A 122 -0.75 -22.66 5.80
C THR A 122 -1.23 -23.69 6.82
N ALA A 123 -0.38 -24.11 7.74
CA ALA A 123 -0.77 -24.97 8.86
C ALA A 123 -1.78 -24.28 9.78
N ALA A 124 -1.62 -22.98 10.05
CA ALA A 124 -2.58 -22.20 10.82
C ALA A 124 -3.94 -22.10 10.12
N MET A 125 -3.96 -21.85 8.81
CA MET A 125 -5.20 -21.81 8.01
C MET A 125 -5.93 -23.15 8.03
N VAL A 126 -5.21 -24.28 7.92
CA VAL A 126 -5.80 -25.64 8.05
C VAL A 126 -6.45 -25.80 9.42
N LYS A 127 -5.77 -25.44 10.52
CA LYS A 127 -6.33 -25.53 11.88
C LYS A 127 -7.61 -24.71 12.06
N ILE A 128 -7.66 -23.48 11.49
CA ILE A 128 -8.87 -22.66 11.52
C ILE A 128 -10.02 -23.38 10.83
N ALA A 129 -9.79 -23.96 9.65
CA ALA A 129 -10.79 -24.70 8.89
C ALA A 129 -11.25 -25.98 9.61
N ASP A 130 -10.32 -26.81 10.10
CA ASP A 130 -10.61 -28.07 10.77
C ASP A 130 -11.41 -27.86 12.07
N SER A 131 -11.08 -26.81 12.82
CA SER A 131 -11.82 -26.44 14.05
C SER A 131 -13.13 -25.72 13.74
N LYS A 132 -13.41 -25.37 12.46
CA LYS A 132 -14.52 -24.51 12.06
C LYS A 132 -14.58 -23.20 12.85
N SER A 133 -13.43 -22.71 13.27
CA SER A 133 -13.33 -21.43 13.96
C SER A 133 -13.68 -20.30 13.03
N LYS A 134 -14.45 -19.33 13.50
CA LYS A 134 -14.91 -18.22 12.66
C LYS A 134 -13.74 -17.47 12.05
N PHE A 135 -13.85 -17.16 10.76
CA PHE A 135 -12.91 -16.34 10.02
C PHE A 135 -13.66 -15.24 9.27
N ALA A 136 -13.29 -14.00 9.52
CA ALA A 136 -13.84 -12.83 8.84
C ALA A 136 -12.97 -12.45 7.65
N SER A 137 -13.49 -12.67 6.45
CA SER A 137 -12.87 -12.28 5.18
C SER A 137 -13.33 -10.90 4.75
N ARG A 138 -12.47 -10.18 4.06
CA ARG A 138 -12.88 -8.92 3.43
C ARG A 138 -13.95 -9.12 2.36
N GLY A 139 -13.86 -10.15 1.53
CA GLY A 139 -14.84 -10.45 0.49
C GLY A 139 -15.05 -9.35 -0.57
N ASP A 140 -14.13 -8.36 -0.70
CA ASP A 140 -14.29 -7.11 -1.45
C ASP A 140 -13.35 -6.96 -2.65
N ASP A 141 -12.71 -8.03 -3.08
CA ASP A 141 -11.69 -8.06 -4.15
C ASP A 141 -10.48 -7.15 -3.94
N SER A 142 -10.20 -6.78 -2.69
CA SER A 142 -8.99 -6.02 -2.31
C SER A 142 -7.71 -6.84 -2.42
N GLY A 143 -6.56 -6.18 -2.23
CA GLY A 143 -5.26 -6.85 -2.13
C GLY A 143 -5.22 -7.84 -0.96
N THR A 144 -5.79 -7.49 0.20
CA THR A 144 -5.90 -8.38 1.36
C THR A 144 -6.77 -9.60 1.04
N HIS A 145 -7.94 -9.42 0.42
CA HIS A 145 -8.80 -10.53 0.00
C HIS A 145 -8.11 -11.44 -1.03
N SER A 146 -7.38 -10.86 -1.99
CA SER A 146 -6.59 -11.62 -2.96
C SER A 146 -5.49 -12.45 -2.28
N LYS A 147 -4.79 -11.86 -1.30
CA LYS A 147 -3.78 -12.54 -0.50
C LYS A 147 -4.39 -13.68 0.32
N GLU A 148 -5.47 -13.42 1.00
CA GLU A 148 -6.22 -14.39 1.79
C GLU A 148 -6.60 -15.63 0.95
N LYS A 149 -7.24 -15.42 -0.23
CA LYS A 149 -7.58 -16.50 -1.15
C LYS A 149 -6.36 -17.32 -1.57
N SER A 150 -5.21 -16.67 -1.78
CA SER A 150 -3.98 -17.38 -2.12
C SER A 150 -3.47 -18.24 -0.99
N LEU A 151 -3.61 -17.80 0.27
CA LEU A 151 -3.21 -18.57 1.46
C LEU A 151 -4.12 -19.79 1.67
N TRP A 152 -5.44 -19.62 1.50
CA TRP A 152 -6.39 -20.75 1.54
C TRP A 152 -6.08 -21.79 0.46
N ALA A 153 -5.78 -21.34 -0.79
CA ALA A 153 -5.40 -22.24 -1.87
C ALA A 153 -4.08 -22.99 -1.57
N MET A 154 -3.07 -22.31 -0.98
CA MET A 154 -1.82 -22.95 -0.54
C MET A 154 -2.08 -23.97 0.61
N ALA A 155 -3.02 -23.69 1.47
CA ALA A 155 -3.46 -24.59 2.54
C ALA A 155 -4.32 -25.76 2.02
N LYS A 156 -4.69 -25.74 0.71
CA LYS A 156 -5.60 -26.72 0.07
C LYS A 156 -6.97 -26.79 0.74
N VAL A 157 -7.45 -25.67 1.24
CA VAL A 157 -8.77 -25.51 1.88
C VAL A 157 -9.69 -24.79 0.90
N ASP A 158 -10.86 -25.37 0.64
CA ASP A 158 -11.96 -24.72 -0.07
C ASP A 158 -12.83 -23.95 0.93
N GLN A 159 -12.40 -22.75 1.29
CA GLN A 159 -13.13 -21.88 2.21
C GLN A 159 -14.47 -21.40 1.63
N ALA A 160 -14.59 -21.33 0.29
CA ALA A 160 -15.82 -20.86 -0.34
C ALA A 160 -16.99 -21.84 -0.11
N ALA A 161 -16.72 -23.14 0.03
CA ALA A 161 -17.72 -24.12 0.39
C ALA A 161 -18.29 -23.92 1.79
N SER A 162 -17.63 -23.10 2.64
CA SER A 162 -18.05 -22.77 4.01
C SER A 162 -18.51 -21.32 4.17
N SER A 163 -18.79 -20.62 3.05
CA SER A 163 -19.34 -19.28 3.06
C SER A 163 -20.68 -19.26 3.81
N GLY A 164 -20.83 -18.28 4.70
CA GLY A 164 -22.01 -18.21 5.57
C GLY A 164 -22.00 -19.14 6.79
N ASP A 165 -21.03 -20.04 6.94
CA ASP A 165 -20.81 -20.88 8.13
C ASP A 165 -19.65 -20.31 8.97
N TRP A 166 -18.50 -20.96 9.05
CA TRP A 166 -17.32 -20.44 9.75
C TRP A 166 -16.57 -19.38 8.94
N TYR A 167 -16.66 -19.39 7.62
CA TYR A 167 -16.09 -18.38 6.73
C TYR A 167 -17.11 -17.28 6.44
N ARG A 168 -16.83 -16.05 6.88
CA ARG A 168 -17.74 -14.90 6.83
C ARG A 168 -17.16 -13.77 5.99
N GLU A 169 -17.73 -13.58 4.81
CA GLU A 169 -17.36 -12.49 3.90
C GLU A 169 -18.11 -11.22 4.30
N THR A 170 -17.35 -10.16 4.63
CA THR A 170 -17.93 -8.89 5.09
C THR A 170 -18.31 -7.95 3.94
N GLY A 171 -17.74 -8.15 2.75
CA GLY A 171 -17.91 -7.24 1.62
C GLY A 171 -17.37 -5.82 1.89
N SER A 172 -16.48 -5.64 2.87
CA SER A 172 -16.15 -4.34 3.45
C SER A 172 -14.66 -4.05 3.45
N GLY A 173 -14.30 -2.75 3.64
CA GLY A 173 -12.92 -2.33 3.85
C GLY A 173 -12.31 -2.87 5.15
N MET A 174 -10.97 -2.78 5.30
CA MET A 174 -10.24 -3.45 6.38
C MET A 174 -10.73 -3.05 7.78
N GLY A 175 -10.98 -1.77 8.03
CA GLY A 175 -11.44 -1.30 9.34
C GLY A 175 -12.79 -1.89 9.76
N ALA A 176 -13.76 -1.97 8.83
CA ALA A 176 -15.06 -2.58 9.08
C ALA A 176 -14.93 -4.10 9.27
N THR A 177 -14.09 -4.76 8.47
CA THR A 177 -13.78 -6.19 8.63
C THR A 177 -13.17 -6.50 9.99
N LEU A 178 -12.23 -5.67 10.47
CA LEU A 178 -11.63 -5.81 11.80
C LEU A 178 -12.66 -5.65 12.92
N ASN A 179 -13.56 -4.65 12.82
CA ASN A 179 -14.67 -4.50 13.79
C ASN A 179 -15.58 -5.73 13.79
N THR A 180 -15.90 -6.27 12.61
CA THR A 180 -16.70 -7.49 12.49
C THR A 180 -15.97 -8.68 13.10
N ALA A 181 -14.67 -8.87 12.83
CA ALA A 181 -13.86 -9.94 13.40
C ALA A 181 -13.85 -9.88 14.93
N VAL A 182 -13.59 -8.69 15.49
CA VAL A 182 -13.61 -8.48 16.96
C VAL A 182 -14.99 -8.79 17.54
N GLY A 183 -16.06 -8.26 16.94
CA GLY A 183 -17.44 -8.49 17.43
C GLY A 183 -17.91 -9.94 17.34
N MET A 184 -17.35 -10.74 16.43
CA MET A 184 -17.71 -12.15 16.23
C MET A 184 -16.81 -13.14 16.96
N GLY A 185 -15.68 -12.69 17.54
CA GLY A 185 -14.61 -13.58 18.01
C GLY A 185 -13.98 -14.38 16.87
N ALA A 186 -13.78 -13.76 15.71
CA ALA A 186 -13.32 -14.41 14.48
C ALA A 186 -11.85 -14.09 14.18
N TYR A 187 -11.10 -15.04 13.63
CA TYR A 187 -9.81 -14.73 13.01
C TYR A 187 -10.00 -13.85 11.77
N ALA A 188 -8.99 -13.08 11.42
CA ALA A 188 -8.97 -12.33 10.17
C ALA A 188 -7.53 -12.10 9.68
N LEU A 189 -7.36 -12.00 8.36
CA LEU A 189 -6.12 -11.53 7.77
C LEU A 189 -6.14 -10.00 7.68
N SER A 190 -5.09 -9.35 8.16
CA SER A 190 -4.90 -7.90 8.05
C SER A 190 -3.47 -7.58 7.67
N ASP A 191 -3.23 -6.49 6.96
CA ASP A 191 -1.90 -5.91 6.98
C ASP A 191 -1.57 -5.38 8.38
N ARG A 192 -0.30 -5.49 8.77
CA ARG A 192 0.15 -5.10 10.12
C ARG A 192 -0.16 -3.64 10.45
N ALA A 193 -0.06 -2.75 9.45
CA ALA A 193 -0.28 -1.33 9.67
C ALA A 193 -1.75 -1.02 9.98
N SER A 194 -2.69 -1.61 9.21
CA SER A 194 -4.12 -1.47 9.49
C SER A 194 -4.49 -2.04 10.87
N TRP A 195 -3.93 -3.19 11.26
CA TRP A 195 -4.12 -3.73 12.62
C TRP A 195 -3.49 -2.81 13.69
N GLY A 196 -2.28 -2.30 13.43
CA GLY A 196 -1.62 -1.35 14.34
C GLY A 196 -2.47 -0.13 14.63
N ALA A 197 -3.02 0.48 13.57
CA ALA A 197 -3.86 1.68 13.66
C ALA A 197 -5.30 1.42 14.13
N HIS A 198 -5.73 0.16 14.22
CA HIS A 198 -7.09 -0.18 14.64
C HIS A 198 -7.30 0.06 16.14
N ALA A 199 -8.26 0.91 16.50
CA ALA A 199 -8.47 1.31 17.89
C ALA A 199 -9.22 0.25 18.70
N ASN A 200 -10.22 -0.43 18.10
CA ASN A 200 -11.08 -1.40 18.78
C ASN A 200 -10.48 -2.81 18.72
N LYS A 201 -9.47 -3.10 19.53
CA LYS A 201 -8.80 -4.40 19.55
C LYS A 201 -9.41 -5.39 20.54
N ALA A 202 -10.16 -4.91 21.55
CA ALA A 202 -10.63 -5.74 22.67
C ALA A 202 -9.48 -6.63 23.23
N ASP A 203 -9.68 -7.96 23.33
CA ASP A 203 -8.67 -8.94 23.72
C ASP A 203 -7.93 -9.58 22.52
N PHE A 204 -8.11 -9.04 21.31
CA PHE A 204 -7.48 -9.57 20.10
C PHE A 204 -5.99 -9.26 20.05
N LYS A 205 -5.25 -10.20 19.48
CA LYS A 205 -3.81 -10.07 19.26
C LYS A 205 -3.40 -10.65 17.91
N ILE A 206 -2.13 -10.46 17.55
CA ILE A 206 -1.52 -11.14 16.42
C ILE A 206 -1.29 -12.61 16.83
N MET A 207 -1.86 -13.52 16.06
CA MET A 207 -1.77 -14.96 16.26
C MET A 207 -0.67 -15.58 15.38
N VAL A 208 -0.54 -15.11 14.12
CA VAL A 208 0.47 -15.60 13.16
C VAL A 208 1.17 -14.44 12.49
N GLU A 209 2.50 -14.46 12.50
CA GLU A 209 3.38 -13.47 11.86
C GLU A 209 4.72 -14.08 11.47
N GLY A 210 5.47 -13.38 10.60
CA GLY A 210 6.86 -13.69 10.27
C GLY A 210 7.05 -14.82 9.25
N ASP A 211 5.97 -15.37 8.68
CA ASP A 211 6.05 -16.28 7.55
C ASP A 211 6.32 -15.49 6.26
N GLN A 212 7.27 -15.92 5.44
CA GLN A 212 7.60 -15.24 4.18
C GLN A 212 6.40 -15.11 3.22
N ARG A 213 5.47 -16.08 3.28
CA ARG A 213 4.22 -16.04 2.51
C ARG A 213 3.29 -14.89 2.92
N LEU A 214 3.52 -14.26 4.06
CA LEU A 214 2.78 -13.09 4.54
C LEU A 214 3.37 -11.76 4.07
N PHE A 215 4.53 -11.76 3.41
CA PHE A 215 5.11 -10.52 2.89
C PHE A 215 4.22 -9.89 1.82
N ASN A 216 4.13 -8.58 1.89
CA ASN A 216 3.26 -7.74 1.09
C ASN A 216 4.07 -6.63 0.40
N PRO A 217 4.69 -6.95 -0.76
CA PRO A 217 5.50 -5.99 -1.49
C PRO A 217 4.62 -4.96 -2.22
N TYR A 218 5.02 -3.72 -2.18
CA TYR A 218 4.42 -2.58 -2.88
C TYR A 218 5.18 -2.29 -4.16
N GLY A 219 4.43 -2.07 -5.23
CA GLY A 219 4.95 -1.63 -6.50
C GLY A 219 4.42 -0.27 -6.90
N VAL A 220 5.27 0.52 -7.58
CA VAL A 220 4.89 1.78 -8.19
C VAL A 220 5.12 1.72 -9.70
N MET A 221 4.20 2.29 -10.47
CA MET A 221 4.20 2.27 -11.93
C MET A 221 3.76 3.63 -12.45
N LEU A 222 4.49 4.17 -13.42
CA LEU A 222 4.05 5.32 -14.20
C LEU A 222 3.01 4.84 -15.22
N VAL A 223 1.86 5.47 -15.27
CA VAL A 223 0.85 5.18 -16.30
C VAL A 223 1.39 5.62 -17.66
N ASP A 224 1.26 4.75 -18.68
CA ASP A 224 1.85 4.99 -20.00
C ASP A 224 1.07 6.06 -20.77
N SER A 225 1.75 7.16 -21.11
CA SER A 225 1.17 8.26 -21.89
C SER A 225 0.77 7.89 -23.31
N GLN A 226 1.25 6.79 -23.86
CA GLN A 226 0.79 6.30 -25.17
C GLN A 226 -0.65 5.78 -25.10
N LYS A 227 -1.04 5.18 -23.96
CA LYS A 227 -2.41 4.77 -23.71
C LYS A 227 -3.25 5.86 -23.06
N CYS A 228 -2.63 6.68 -22.23
CA CYS A 228 -3.27 7.72 -21.44
C CYS A 228 -2.62 9.09 -21.69
N PRO A 229 -3.00 9.81 -22.77
CA PRO A 229 -2.31 11.04 -23.20
C PRO A 229 -2.33 12.19 -22.18
N THR A 230 -3.22 12.14 -21.19
CA THR A 230 -3.36 13.15 -20.12
C THR A 230 -2.36 12.99 -18.98
N VAL A 231 -1.62 11.87 -18.96
CA VAL A 231 -0.67 11.53 -17.89
C VAL A 231 0.49 12.53 -17.86
N ARG A 232 0.76 13.05 -16.69
CA ARG A 232 1.91 13.94 -16.40
C ARG A 232 3.16 13.10 -16.18
N SER A 233 3.68 12.55 -17.30
CA SER A 233 4.76 11.56 -17.28
C SER A 233 6.03 12.06 -16.62
N LYS A 234 6.40 13.33 -16.81
CA LYS A 234 7.61 13.92 -16.23
C LYS A 234 7.50 14.00 -14.71
N GLU A 235 6.42 14.57 -14.23
CA GLU A 235 6.18 14.77 -12.79
C GLU A 235 5.93 13.42 -12.08
N GLY A 236 5.21 12.52 -12.74
CA GLY A 236 4.99 11.16 -12.24
C GLY A 236 6.31 10.38 -12.10
N GLN A 237 7.23 10.52 -13.08
CA GLN A 237 8.54 9.88 -12.99
C GLN A 237 9.40 10.49 -11.88
N ILE A 238 9.41 11.81 -11.72
CA ILE A 238 10.12 12.48 -10.61
C ILE A 238 9.63 11.97 -9.26
N PHE A 239 8.31 11.78 -9.09
CA PHE A 239 7.74 11.20 -7.87
C PHE A 239 8.23 9.76 -7.65
N ILE A 240 8.24 8.92 -8.68
CA ILE A 240 8.75 7.55 -8.60
C ILE A 240 10.23 7.54 -8.24
N ASP A 241 11.05 8.36 -8.94
CA ASP A 241 12.48 8.46 -8.69
C ASP A 241 12.77 8.91 -7.25
N TRP A 242 11.96 9.84 -6.70
CA TRP A 242 12.07 10.23 -5.30
C TRP A 242 11.77 9.05 -4.37
N LEU A 243 10.69 8.30 -4.61
CA LEU A 243 10.30 7.15 -3.77
C LEU A 243 11.40 6.08 -3.70
N ILE A 244 12.04 5.78 -4.84
CA ILE A 244 13.08 4.75 -4.94
C ILE A 244 14.49 5.27 -4.63
N SER A 245 14.68 6.58 -4.45
CA SER A 245 15.96 7.17 -4.07
C SER A 245 16.36 6.80 -2.64
N ALA A 246 17.66 6.91 -2.33
CA ALA A 246 18.16 6.74 -0.96
C ALA A 246 17.40 7.61 0.06
N LYS A 247 17.03 8.85 -0.32
CA LYS A 247 16.28 9.77 0.54
C LYS A 247 14.83 9.30 0.77
N GLY A 248 14.12 8.92 -0.28
CA GLY A 248 12.77 8.39 -0.19
C GLY A 248 12.71 7.10 0.61
N GLN A 249 13.67 6.19 0.40
CA GLN A 249 13.79 4.94 1.14
C GLN A 249 14.09 5.18 2.62
N ALA A 250 14.96 6.14 2.95
CA ALA A 250 15.20 6.56 4.33
C ALA A 250 13.95 7.18 4.98
N ALA A 251 13.17 7.97 4.24
CA ALA A 251 11.91 8.52 4.71
C ALA A 251 10.89 7.40 5.01
N ILE A 252 10.74 6.41 4.13
CA ILE A 252 9.87 5.24 4.35
C ILE A 252 10.32 4.46 5.60
N ALA A 253 11.64 4.20 5.75
CA ALA A 253 12.20 3.47 6.90
C ALA A 253 11.99 4.20 8.22
N SER A 254 11.97 5.54 8.21
CA SER A 254 11.80 6.36 9.41
C SER A 254 10.35 6.49 9.87
N PHE A 255 9.38 6.12 9.01
CA PHE A 255 7.98 6.13 9.39
C PHE A 255 7.68 5.09 10.47
N LYS A 256 7.14 5.54 11.58
CA LYS A 256 6.77 4.69 12.72
C LYS A 256 5.37 5.03 13.20
N LEU A 257 4.59 4.01 13.51
CA LEU A 257 3.33 4.15 14.23
C LEU A 257 3.53 3.56 15.64
N GLU A 258 3.23 4.35 16.66
CA GLU A 258 3.46 3.96 18.08
C GLU A 258 4.90 3.42 18.34
N GLY A 259 5.89 4.04 17.71
CA GLY A 259 7.30 3.65 17.83
C GLY A 259 7.72 2.42 17.02
N LYS A 260 6.80 1.76 16.30
CA LYS A 260 7.09 0.56 15.49
C LYS A 260 7.20 0.93 14.01
N GLN A 261 8.23 0.44 13.35
CA GLN A 261 8.37 0.54 11.89
C GLN A 261 7.33 -0.38 11.23
N LEU A 262 6.58 0.16 10.26
CA LEU A 262 5.51 -0.57 9.57
C LEU A 262 5.83 -0.85 8.11
N PHE A 263 6.65 -0.04 7.49
CA PHE A 263 7.08 -0.21 6.10
C PHE A 263 8.59 -0.33 6.05
N PHE A 264 9.05 -1.25 5.24
CA PHE A 264 10.47 -1.57 5.08
C PHE A 264 10.87 -1.26 3.64
N PRO A 265 11.99 -0.53 3.43
CA PRO A 265 12.54 -0.27 2.11
C PRO A 265 12.75 -1.56 1.30
N ASN A 266 12.51 -1.49 -0.01
CA ASN A 266 12.64 -2.65 -0.91
C ASN A 266 12.99 -2.22 -2.33
N THR A 267 14.01 -1.37 -2.47
CA THR A 267 14.56 -1.03 -3.79
C THR A 267 15.90 -1.73 -3.93
N GLU A 268 15.89 -2.90 -4.55
CA GLU A 268 17.11 -3.56 -5.05
C GLU A 268 17.32 -3.27 -6.53
#